data_306b28256792d992cc35185b30ae95cd
#
_entry.id   306b28256792d992cc35185b30ae95cd
#
_cell.length_a   1.000
_cell.length_b   1.000
_cell.length_c   1.000
_cell.angle_alpha   90.00
_cell.angle_beta   90.00
_cell.angle_gamma   90.00
#
_symmetry.space_group_name_H-M   'P 1'
#
loop_
_entity.id
_entity.type
_entity.pdbx_description
1 polymer ?
#
loop_
_entity_poly.entity_id
_entity_poly.type
_entity_poly.pdbx_seq_one_letter_code
_entity_poly.pdbx_strand_id
1 'polypeptide(L)'
;MKRKLIFFLTLINSYKKKLFKILIYEIYFSIKYFKTGNFIKFQNSDRRTDTIPCPYYFIHKISQFINNKKITSVADLGSGYGRVTNSLSVTTNAKILGYEVDKEVSDISAKNKNNNVTIENKDILHIDYNNLKVECFIITDPFHDEADLEYLIKKIGLSRISFTKKYYLIIINVDEKKMHIFNNHKLLKSTFASQSRCIKFFSN
;
A
#
# COMPACT_ATOMS: atom_id res chain seq x y z
N MET A 1 -16.14 -15.55 13.64
CA MET A 1 -16.41 -14.44 14.60
C MET A 1 -15.18 -14.00 15.38
N LYS A 2 -14.38 -14.89 15.98
CA LYS A 2 -13.15 -14.54 16.75
C LYS A 2 -12.11 -13.70 15.96
N ARG A 3 -11.79 -14.04 14.69
CA ARG A 3 -10.81 -13.27 13.87
C ARG A 3 -11.22 -11.82 13.63
N LYS A 4 -12.51 -11.56 13.36
CA LYS A 4 -13.03 -10.18 13.18
C LYS A 4 -12.92 -9.36 14.46
N LEU A 5 -13.18 -9.97 15.62
CA LEU A 5 -13.07 -9.31 16.92
C LEU A 5 -11.61 -8.98 17.25
N ILE A 6 -10.70 -9.94 17.03
CA ILE A 6 -9.25 -9.74 17.23
C ILE A 6 -8.75 -8.61 16.34
N PHE A 7 -9.14 -8.60 15.07
CA PHE A 7 -8.81 -7.52 14.14
C PHE A 7 -9.29 -6.14 14.64
N PHE A 8 -10.55 -6.04 15.10
CA PHE A 8 -11.09 -4.79 15.63
C PHE A 8 -10.34 -4.33 16.90
N LEU A 9 -10.02 -5.25 17.79
CA LEU A 9 -9.23 -4.96 19.00
C LEU A 9 -7.80 -4.56 18.68
N THR A 10 -7.19 -5.18 17.68
CA THR A 10 -5.84 -4.82 17.20
C THR A 10 -5.84 -3.43 16.57
N LEU A 11 -6.84 -3.10 15.76
CA LEU A 11 -7.05 -1.76 15.21
C LEU A 11 -7.20 -0.71 16.32
N ILE A 12 -8.07 -0.96 17.28
CA ILE A 12 -8.27 -0.06 18.42
C ILE A 12 -6.97 0.13 19.20
N ASN A 13 -6.24 -0.93 19.50
CA ASN A 13 -4.98 -0.85 20.24
C ASN A 13 -3.87 -0.14 19.44
N SER A 14 -3.74 -0.45 18.16
CA SER A 14 -2.71 0.15 17.30
C SER A 14 -2.94 1.63 17.03
N TYR A 15 -4.19 2.08 17.09
CA TYR A 15 -4.58 3.43 16.68
C TYR A 15 -5.18 4.30 17.80
N LYS A 16 -5.09 3.90 19.08
CA LYS A 16 -5.72 4.58 20.22
C LYS A 16 -5.67 6.12 20.15
N LYS A 17 -4.50 6.69 19.86
CA LYS A 17 -4.29 8.15 19.78
C LYS A 17 -4.85 8.81 18.50
N LYS A 18 -5.20 8.02 17.48
CA LYS A 18 -5.66 8.52 16.17
C LYS A 18 -7.04 7.99 15.80
N LEU A 19 -7.62 7.13 16.63
CA LEU A 19 -8.87 6.42 16.34
C LEU A 19 -9.98 7.39 15.92
N PHE A 20 -10.16 8.49 16.62
CA PHE A 20 -11.17 9.49 16.33
C PHE A 20 -10.97 10.11 14.91
N LYS A 21 -9.73 10.47 14.57
CA LYS A 21 -9.43 10.99 13.21
C LYS A 21 -9.69 9.93 12.14
N ILE A 22 -9.28 8.68 12.40
CA ILE A 22 -9.50 7.57 11.47
C ILE A 22 -11.00 7.37 11.25
N LEU A 23 -11.81 7.35 12.31
CA LEU A 23 -13.28 7.19 12.21
C LEU A 23 -13.92 8.33 11.40
N ILE A 24 -13.54 9.58 11.64
CA ILE A 24 -14.05 10.72 10.85
C ILE A 24 -13.71 10.53 9.36
N TYR A 25 -12.48 10.17 9.05
CA TYR A 25 -12.05 9.94 7.68
C TYR A 25 -12.78 8.74 7.05
N GLU A 26 -12.97 7.64 7.79
CA GLU A 26 -13.72 6.48 7.29
C GLU A 26 -15.17 6.86 6.96
N ILE A 27 -15.85 7.59 7.81
CA ILE A 27 -17.23 8.05 7.58
C ILE A 27 -17.26 8.98 6.34
N TYR A 28 -16.46 10.03 6.35
CA TYR A 28 -16.47 11.04 5.27
C TYR A 28 -16.14 10.44 3.91
N PHE A 29 -15.06 9.67 3.83
CA PHE A 29 -14.60 9.12 2.56
C PHE A 29 -15.39 7.89 2.10
N SER A 30 -15.97 7.11 3.02
CA SER A 30 -16.89 6.02 2.65
C SER A 30 -18.15 6.56 1.97
N ILE A 31 -18.66 7.70 2.41
CA ILE A 31 -19.79 8.38 1.77
C ILE A 31 -19.35 8.93 0.40
N LYS A 32 -18.19 9.58 0.33
CA LYS A 32 -17.70 10.22 -0.89
C LYS A 32 -17.24 9.23 -1.96
N TYR A 33 -16.67 8.09 -1.57
CA TYR A 33 -16.08 7.09 -2.47
C TYR A 33 -16.75 5.72 -2.32
N PHE A 34 -18.05 5.67 -2.39
CA PHE A 34 -18.89 4.49 -2.12
C PHE A 34 -18.49 3.21 -2.88
N LYS A 35 -17.77 3.33 -4.00
CA LYS A 35 -17.34 2.20 -4.84
C LYS A 35 -15.97 1.62 -4.49
N THR A 36 -15.25 2.16 -3.52
CA THR A 36 -13.89 1.73 -3.24
C THR A 36 -13.86 0.62 -2.20
N GLY A 37 -13.32 -0.53 -2.59
CA GLY A 37 -13.10 -1.77 -1.86
C GLY A 37 -13.11 -1.75 -0.33
N ASN A 38 -14.31 -1.90 0.24
CA ASN A 38 -14.50 -1.96 1.70
C ASN A 38 -14.55 -3.40 2.21
N PHE A 39 -14.19 -4.35 1.37
CA PHE A 39 -14.28 -5.77 1.68
C PHE A 39 -13.03 -6.26 2.41
N ILE A 40 -13.21 -7.24 3.27
CA ILE A 40 -12.14 -7.93 3.98
C ILE A 40 -12.17 -9.39 3.53
N LYS A 41 -11.04 -9.90 3.08
CA LYS A 41 -10.86 -11.33 2.78
C LYS A 41 -9.77 -11.87 3.70
N PHE A 42 -10.13 -12.83 4.53
CA PHE A 42 -9.16 -13.56 5.36
C PHE A 42 -8.51 -14.64 4.49
N GLN A 43 -7.21 -14.59 4.39
CA GLN A 43 -6.43 -15.58 3.66
C GLN A 43 -6.19 -16.83 4.53
N ASN A 44 -6.24 -18.00 3.90
CA ASN A 44 -5.82 -19.26 4.52
C ASN A 44 -4.40 -19.63 4.06
N SER A 45 -3.53 -18.64 3.96
CA SER A 45 -2.16 -18.79 3.48
C SER A 45 -1.16 -18.42 4.58
N ASP A 46 -0.14 -19.24 4.76
CA ASP A 46 0.95 -18.95 5.70
C ASP A 46 1.92 -17.89 5.19
N ARG A 47 1.92 -17.58 3.87
CA ARG A 47 2.82 -16.62 3.25
C ARG A 47 2.23 -15.23 3.07
N ARG A 48 0.90 -15.13 2.93
CA ARG A 48 0.21 -13.88 2.57
C ARG A 48 -0.63 -13.38 3.71
N THR A 49 -0.64 -12.05 3.89
CA THR A 49 -1.51 -11.41 4.87
C THR A 49 -2.95 -11.35 4.39
N ASP A 50 -3.87 -11.12 5.33
CA ASP A 50 -5.27 -10.90 5.02
C ASP A 50 -5.46 -9.64 4.17
N THR A 51 -6.40 -9.67 3.22
CA THR A 51 -6.77 -8.49 2.46
C THR A 51 -7.63 -7.57 3.31
N ILE A 52 -7.00 -6.56 3.89
CA ILE A 52 -7.61 -5.62 4.82
C ILE A 52 -7.56 -4.21 4.22
N PRO A 53 -8.67 -3.47 4.18
CA PRO A 53 -8.69 -2.14 3.60
C PRO A 53 -7.78 -1.17 4.36
N CYS A 54 -6.89 -0.48 3.65
CA CYS A 54 -6.09 0.60 4.21
C CYS A 54 -7.00 1.74 4.71
N PRO A 55 -6.84 2.25 5.93
CA PRO A 55 -7.64 3.37 6.43
C PRO A 55 -7.53 4.62 5.55
N TYR A 56 -8.65 5.29 5.28
CA TYR A 56 -8.69 6.50 4.46
C TYR A 56 -7.82 7.63 5.02
N TYR A 57 -7.62 7.68 6.32
CA TYR A 57 -6.68 8.63 6.93
C TYR A 57 -5.25 8.49 6.39
N PHE A 58 -4.77 7.25 6.17
CA PHE A 58 -3.45 7.01 5.59
C PHE A 58 -3.44 7.30 4.09
N ILE A 59 -4.50 6.90 3.39
CA ILE A 59 -4.64 7.21 1.95
C ILE A 59 -4.61 8.72 1.72
N HIS A 60 -5.26 9.51 2.55
CA HIS A 60 -5.20 10.97 2.48
C HIS A 60 -3.77 11.50 2.66
N LYS A 61 -3.01 10.97 3.61
CA LYS A 61 -1.60 11.33 3.80
C LYS A 61 -0.72 10.96 2.61
N ILE A 62 -0.98 9.80 2.00
CA ILE A 62 -0.30 9.35 0.78
C ILE A 62 -0.62 10.29 -0.37
N SER A 63 -1.89 10.64 -0.56
CA SER A 63 -2.33 11.58 -1.57
C SER A 63 -1.64 12.95 -1.44
N GLN A 64 -1.60 13.50 -0.22
CA GLN A 64 -0.86 14.74 0.05
C GLN A 64 0.62 14.63 -0.33
N PHE A 65 1.27 13.51 0.02
CA PHE A 65 2.67 13.27 -0.33
C PHE A 65 2.88 13.20 -1.85
N ILE A 66 2.05 12.43 -2.56
CA ILE A 66 2.11 12.28 -4.02
C ILE A 66 1.97 13.65 -4.71
N ASN A 67 0.97 14.45 -4.30
CA ASN A 67 0.73 15.78 -4.85
C ASN A 67 1.90 16.74 -4.55
N ASN A 68 2.39 16.78 -3.31
CA ASN A 68 3.50 17.65 -2.92
C ASN A 68 4.82 17.30 -3.63
N LYS A 69 5.04 16.02 -3.93
CA LYS A 69 6.22 15.55 -4.68
C LYS A 69 6.01 15.54 -6.19
N LYS A 70 4.81 15.89 -6.68
CA LYS A 70 4.42 15.89 -8.10
C LYS A 70 4.68 14.53 -8.76
N ILE A 71 4.41 13.44 -8.03
CA ILE A 71 4.57 12.07 -8.51
C ILE A 71 3.49 11.79 -9.56
N THR A 72 3.89 11.27 -10.70
CA THR A 72 3.03 11.06 -11.87
C THR A 72 2.64 9.59 -12.08
N SER A 73 3.33 8.66 -11.42
CA SER A 73 3.09 7.22 -11.57
C SER A 73 3.31 6.46 -10.26
N VAL A 74 2.34 5.63 -9.89
CA VAL A 74 2.31 4.90 -8.62
C VAL A 74 2.00 3.43 -8.88
N ALA A 75 2.69 2.51 -8.20
CA ALA A 75 2.35 1.10 -8.13
C ALA A 75 1.94 0.72 -6.69
N ASP A 76 0.77 0.16 -6.55
CA ASP A 76 0.22 -0.40 -5.29
C ASP A 76 0.44 -1.92 -5.31
N LEU A 77 1.38 -2.38 -4.48
CA LEU A 77 1.85 -3.76 -4.43
C LEU A 77 1.06 -4.55 -3.37
N GLY A 78 0.11 -5.35 -3.80
CA GLY A 78 -0.92 -5.97 -2.98
C GLY A 78 -2.15 -5.06 -2.87
N SER A 79 -2.72 -4.69 -4.02
CA SER A 79 -3.77 -3.66 -4.09
C SER A 79 -5.12 -4.09 -3.48
N GLY A 80 -5.29 -5.38 -3.20
CA GLY A 80 -6.53 -5.91 -2.65
C GLY A 80 -7.74 -5.54 -3.51
N TYR A 81 -8.84 -5.17 -2.86
CA TYR A 81 -10.07 -4.73 -3.54
C TYR A 81 -9.99 -3.31 -4.13
N GLY A 82 -8.80 -2.70 -4.17
CA GLY A 82 -8.57 -1.43 -4.87
C GLY A 82 -8.93 -0.16 -4.09
N ARG A 83 -9.00 -0.19 -2.76
CA ARG A 83 -9.32 1.02 -1.97
C ARG A 83 -8.25 2.09 -2.14
N VAL A 84 -6.96 1.73 -2.06
CA VAL A 84 -5.84 2.67 -2.23
C VAL A 84 -5.80 3.17 -3.66
N THR A 85 -5.78 2.28 -4.64
CA THR A 85 -5.71 2.63 -6.07
C THR A 85 -6.83 3.56 -6.50
N ASN A 86 -8.10 3.24 -6.17
CA ASN A 86 -9.24 4.06 -6.55
C ASN A 86 -9.28 5.41 -5.82
N SER A 87 -8.91 5.43 -4.53
CA SER A 87 -8.88 6.70 -3.79
C SER A 87 -7.79 7.64 -4.31
N LEU A 88 -6.60 7.12 -4.62
CA LEU A 88 -5.51 7.91 -5.19
C LEU A 88 -5.84 8.42 -6.59
N SER A 89 -6.58 7.65 -7.39
CA SER A 89 -6.98 8.04 -8.73
C SER A 89 -7.90 9.27 -8.78
N VAL A 90 -8.66 9.53 -7.72
CA VAL A 90 -9.54 10.70 -7.62
C VAL A 90 -8.95 11.84 -6.78
N THR A 91 -7.87 11.58 -6.06
CA THR A 91 -7.23 12.59 -5.19
C THR A 91 -5.86 13.04 -5.70
N THR A 92 -5.35 12.42 -6.75
CA THR A 92 -4.07 12.75 -7.40
C THR A 92 -4.21 12.71 -8.92
N ASN A 93 -3.25 13.30 -9.64
CA ASN A 93 -3.14 13.21 -11.10
C ASN A 93 -2.24 12.05 -11.55
N ALA A 94 -1.83 11.18 -10.65
CA ALA A 94 -0.96 10.06 -10.96
C ALA A 94 -1.70 8.95 -11.73
N LYS A 95 -0.98 8.26 -12.61
CA LYS A 95 -1.40 6.96 -13.16
C LYS A 95 -1.14 5.90 -12.10
N ILE A 96 -2.15 5.08 -11.81
CA ILE A 96 -2.09 4.09 -10.74
C ILE A 96 -2.10 2.68 -11.33
N LEU A 97 -1.11 1.88 -10.94
CA LEU A 97 -1.04 0.44 -11.21
C LEU A 97 -1.29 -0.31 -9.92
N GLY A 98 -2.26 -1.21 -9.89
CA GLY A 98 -2.48 -2.13 -8.76
C GLY A 98 -2.11 -3.54 -9.15
N TYR A 99 -1.39 -4.23 -8.28
CA TYR A 99 -1.03 -5.64 -8.44
C TYR A 99 -1.66 -6.45 -7.33
N GLU A 100 -2.44 -7.45 -7.71
CA GLU A 100 -3.10 -8.35 -6.75
C GLU A 100 -2.97 -9.79 -7.24
N VAL A 101 -2.53 -10.66 -6.35
CA VAL A 101 -2.27 -12.06 -6.68
C VAL A 101 -3.52 -12.93 -6.61
N ASP A 102 -4.45 -12.61 -5.73
CA ASP A 102 -5.74 -13.28 -5.64
C ASP A 102 -6.62 -12.89 -6.83
N LYS A 103 -6.88 -13.87 -7.70
CA LYS A 103 -7.61 -13.61 -8.95
C LYS A 103 -9.03 -13.07 -8.70
N GLU A 104 -9.76 -13.63 -7.75
CA GLU A 104 -11.12 -13.17 -7.43
C GLU A 104 -11.13 -11.72 -6.96
N VAL A 105 -10.19 -11.36 -6.05
CA VAL A 105 -10.02 -10.01 -5.52
C VAL A 105 -9.61 -9.04 -6.63
N SER A 106 -8.67 -9.46 -7.48
CA SER A 106 -8.21 -8.69 -8.63
C SER A 106 -9.34 -8.42 -9.63
N ASP A 107 -10.14 -9.44 -9.97
CA ASP A 107 -11.27 -9.31 -10.90
C ASP A 107 -12.34 -8.33 -10.37
N ILE A 108 -12.64 -8.39 -9.07
CA ILE A 108 -13.58 -7.45 -8.42
C ILE A 108 -13.00 -6.03 -8.45
N SER A 109 -11.71 -5.88 -8.13
CA SER A 109 -11.03 -4.59 -8.15
C SER A 109 -11.01 -3.99 -9.56
N ALA A 110 -10.72 -4.80 -10.57
CA ALA A 110 -10.69 -4.39 -11.97
C ALA A 110 -12.05 -3.93 -12.51
N LYS A 111 -13.15 -4.55 -12.07
CA LYS A 111 -14.52 -4.14 -12.44
C LYS A 111 -14.92 -2.79 -11.84
N ASN A 112 -14.39 -2.45 -10.67
CA ASN A 112 -14.76 -1.27 -9.90
C ASN A 112 -13.74 -0.13 -10.01
N LYS A 113 -12.73 -0.25 -10.87
CA LYS A 113 -11.66 0.75 -11.02
C LYS A 113 -12.09 1.99 -11.77
N ASN A 114 -11.40 3.09 -11.49
CA ASN A 114 -11.49 4.35 -12.25
C ASN A 114 -10.63 4.28 -13.53
N ASN A 115 -10.83 5.23 -14.46
CA ASN A 115 -10.20 5.21 -15.79
C ASN A 115 -8.66 5.31 -15.76
N ASN A 116 -8.08 6.01 -14.77
CA ASN A 116 -6.63 6.15 -14.62
C ASN A 116 -5.99 5.06 -13.74
N VAL A 117 -6.74 3.99 -13.42
CA VAL A 117 -6.28 2.83 -12.67
C VAL A 117 -6.17 1.63 -13.61
N THR A 118 -5.05 0.92 -13.52
CA THR A 118 -4.87 -0.40 -14.13
C THR A 118 -4.68 -1.41 -13.01
N ILE A 119 -5.44 -2.50 -13.02
CA ILE A 119 -5.29 -3.62 -12.08
C ILE A 119 -4.80 -4.84 -12.86
N GLU A 120 -3.74 -5.46 -12.37
CA GLU A 120 -3.16 -6.66 -12.92
C GLU A 120 -3.17 -7.79 -11.89
N ASN A 121 -3.66 -8.97 -12.31
CA ASN A 121 -3.56 -10.17 -11.50
C ASN A 121 -2.15 -10.76 -11.63
N LYS A 122 -1.25 -10.35 -10.73
CA LYS A 122 0.15 -10.77 -10.71
C LYS A 122 0.69 -10.89 -9.30
N ASP A 123 1.57 -11.85 -9.09
CA ASP A 123 2.38 -11.94 -7.89
C ASP A 123 3.49 -10.89 -7.94
N ILE A 124 3.55 -10.03 -6.93
CA ILE A 124 4.52 -8.94 -6.82
C ILE A 124 5.97 -9.42 -6.73
N LEU A 125 6.21 -10.67 -6.30
CA LEU A 125 7.55 -11.26 -6.33
C LEU A 125 8.03 -11.59 -7.76
N HIS A 126 7.11 -11.71 -8.73
CA HIS A 126 7.42 -12.10 -10.11
C HIS A 126 7.31 -10.95 -11.13
N ILE A 127 7.06 -9.71 -10.68
CA ILE A 127 7.05 -8.54 -11.56
C ILE A 127 8.45 -8.22 -12.07
N ASP A 128 8.56 -7.82 -13.34
CA ASP A 128 9.78 -7.22 -13.87
C ASP A 128 9.86 -5.72 -13.52
N TYR A 129 10.50 -5.42 -12.41
CA TYR A 129 10.67 -4.06 -11.92
C TYR A 129 11.61 -3.19 -12.79
N ASN A 130 12.48 -3.80 -13.62
CA ASN A 130 13.38 -3.04 -14.51
C ASN A 130 12.60 -2.30 -15.61
N ASN A 131 11.56 -2.93 -16.12
CA ASN A 131 10.71 -2.35 -17.17
C ASN A 131 9.55 -1.52 -16.59
N LEU A 132 9.36 -1.50 -15.27
CA LEU A 132 8.28 -0.77 -14.64
C LEU A 132 8.64 0.71 -14.42
N LYS A 133 8.13 1.58 -15.29
CA LYS A 133 8.38 3.05 -15.23
C LYS A 133 7.50 3.72 -14.17
N VAL A 134 7.75 3.44 -12.90
CA VAL A 134 6.97 3.95 -11.75
C VAL A 134 7.88 4.77 -10.84
N GLU A 135 7.36 5.90 -10.35
CA GLU A 135 8.07 6.83 -9.46
C GLU A 135 7.80 6.53 -7.98
N CYS A 136 6.69 5.86 -7.65
CA CYS A 136 6.33 5.56 -6.27
C CYS A 136 5.74 4.16 -6.13
N PHE A 137 6.23 3.42 -5.15
CA PHE A 137 5.69 2.13 -4.75
C PHE A 137 4.99 2.26 -3.40
N ILE A 138 3.82 1.65 -3.28
CA ILE A 138 3.06 1.53 -2.03
C ILE A 138 3.03 0.06 -1.64
N ILE A 139 3.34 -0.24 -0.37
CA ILE A 139 3.35 -1.58 0.20
C ILE A 139 2.53 -1.55 1.48
N THR A 140 1.51 -2.39 1.56
CA THR A 140 0.66 -2.55 2.76
C THR A 140 0.84 -3.95 3.32
N ASP A 141 1.99 -4.19 3.97
CA ASP A 141 2.40 -5.45 4.64
C ASP A 141 1.87 -6.74 3.94
N PRO A 142 2.32 -7.04 2.72
CA PRO A 142 1.72 -8.08 1.88
C PRO A 142 2.12 -9.50 2.29
N PHE A 143 3.14 -9.68 3.14
CA PHE A 143 3.72 -10.98 3.49
C PHE A 143 3.81 -11.18 4.99
N HIS A 144 3.58 -12.43 5.44
CA HIS A 144 3.92 -12.86 6.78
C HIS A 144 5.43 -13.09 6.92
N ASP A 145 6.06 -13.65 5.88
CA ASP A 145 7.48 -13.98 5.86
C ASP A 145 8.34 -12.74 5.59
N GLU A 146 9.35 -12.54 6.43
CA GLU A 146 10.34 -11.46 6.29
C GLU A 146 11.22 -11.65 5.05
N ALA A 147 11.54 -12.90 4.67
CA ALA A 147 12.37 -13.19 3.51
C ALA A 147 11.71 -12.77 2.20
N ASP A 148 10.40 -12.97 2.05
CA ASP A 148 9.64 -12.52 0.88
C ASP A 148 9.64 -10.97 0.80
N LEU A 149 9.49 -10.30 1.94
CA LEU A 149 9.54 -8.84 2.00
C LEU A 149 10.95 -8.30 1.65
N GLU A 150 11.98 -8.88 2.23
CA GLU A 150 13.37 -8.51 1.94
C GLU A 150 13.71 -8.71 0.46
N TYR A 151 13.31 -9.85 -0.11
CA TYR A 151 13.48 -10.13 -1.53
C TYR A 151 12.78 -9.08 -2.40
N LEU A 152 11.53 -8.70 -2.09
CA LEU A 152 10.79 -7.67 -2.79
C LEU A 152 11.52 -6.32 -2.75
N ILE A 153 11.94 -5.88 -1.57
CA ILE A 153 12.63 -4.58 -1.38
C ILE A 153 13.97 -4.57 -2.13
N LYS A 154 14.74 -5.65 -2.05
CA LYS A 154 15.99 -5.81 -2.81
C LYS A 154 15.74 -5.73 -4.32
N LYS A 155 14.71 -6.38 -4.81
CA LYS A 155 14.34 -6.42 -6.23
C LYS A 155 13.94 -5.02 -6.74
N ILE A 156 13.12 -4.29 -5.99
CA ILE A 156 12.77 -2.90 -6.28
C ILE A 156 14.05 -2.03 -6.29
N GLY A 157 14.86 -2.12 -5.25
CA GLY A 157 16.09 -1.33 -5.14
C GLY A 157 17.05 -1.55 -6.30
N LEU A 158 17.33 -2.81 -6.65
CA LEU A 158 18.23 -3.15 -7.77
C LEU A 158 17.70 -2.60 -9.10
N SER A 159 16.40 -2.66 -9.34
CA SER A 159 15.78 -2.14 -10.55
C SER A 159 15.90 -0.62 -10.69
N ARG A 160 16.16 0.10 -9.58
CA ARG A 160 16.26 1.57 -9.55
C ARG A 160 17.70 2.09 -9.65
N ILE A 161 18.73 1.25 -9.66
CA ILE A 161 20.11 1.66 -9.80
C ILE A 161 20.35 2.42 -11.11
N SER A 162 19.74 1.96 -12.20
CA SER A 162 19.80 2.61 -13.51
C SER A 162 18.77 3.71 -13.73
N PHE A 163 17.90 3.93 -12.75
CA PHE A 163 16.82 4.92 -12.87
C PHE A 163 17.35 6.30 -12.50
N THR A 164 17.40 7.20 -13.45
CA THR A 164 17.94 8.56 -13.25
C THR A 164 17.03 9.45 -12.40
N LYS A 165 15.75 9.10 -12.30
CA LYS A 165 14.77 9.85 -11.51
C LYS A 165 14.71 9.34 -10.07
N LYS A 166 14.44 10.26 -9.15
CA LYS A 166 14.11 9.94 -7.77
C LYS A 166 12.89 9.03 -7.70
N TYR A 167 12.93 7.99 -6.88
CA TYR A 167 11.79 7.14 -6.60
C TYR A 167 11.45 7.15 -5.12
N TYR A 168 10.23 6.75 -4.81
CA TYR A 168 9.68 6.75 -3.46
C TYR A 168 9.12 5.38 -3.12
N LEU A 169 9.25 5.01 -1.86
CA LEU A 169 8.63 3.83 -1.28
C LEU A 169 7.79 4.25 -0.07
N ILE A 170 6.52 3.92 -0.09
CA ILE A 170 5.56 4.19 0.98
C ILE A 170 5.17 2.85 1.59
N ILE A 171 5.35 2.74 2.89
CA ILE A 171 5.07 1.52 3.63
C ILE A 171 3.95 1.77 4.62
N ILE A 172 2.98 0.88 4.66
CA ILE A 172 1.80 0.98 5.52
C ILE A 172 1.68 -0.29 6.35
N ASN A 173 1.46 -0.13 7.65
CA ASN A 173 1.15 -1.20 8.61
C ASN A 173 2.19 -2.34 8.72
N VAL A 174 3.40 -2.15 8.26
CA VAL A 174 4.45 -3.14 8.43
C VAL A 174 4.85 -3.25 9.90
N ASP A 175 4.97 -4.46 10.40
CA ASP A 175 5.40 -4.75 11.77
C ASP A 175 6.76 -4.11 12.06
N GLU A 176 6.93 -3.62 13.30
CA GLU A 176 8.21 -3.05 13.74
C GLU A 176 9.39 -4.03 13.59
N LYS A 177 9.13 -5.33 13.78
CA LYS A 177 10.12 -6.38 13.57
C LYS A 177 10.69 -6.39 12.16
N LYS A 178 9.87 -6.12 11.16
CA LYS A 178 10.27 -6.05 9.74
C LYS A 178 10.90 -4.70 9.34
N MET A 179 10.88 -3.70 10.22
CA MET A 179 11.40 -2.36 9.89
C MET A 179 12.91 -2.32 9.60
N HIS A 180 13.68 -3.26 10.16
CA HIS A 180 15.10 -3.37 9.89
C HIS A 180 15.40 -3.62 8.40
N ILE A 181 14.52 -4.32 7.66
CA ILE A 181 14.65 -4.60 6.22
C ILE A 181 14.75 -3.29 5.44
N PHE A 182 13.94 -2.30 5.79
CA PHE A 182 13.93 -1.00 5.12
C PHE A 182 15.06 -0.09 5.57
N ASN A 183 15.40 -0.11 6.86
CA ASN A 183 16.46 0.72 7.43
C ASN A 183 17.86 0.29 6.95
N ASN A 184 18.05 -1.00 6.73
CA ASN A 184 19.34 -1.56 6.27
C ASN A 184 19.50 -1.48 4.74
N HIS A 185 18.46 -1.08 4.01
CA HIS A 185 18.57 -0.97 2.56
C HIS A 185 19.32 0.29 2.15
N LYS A 186 20.55 0.11 1.63
CA LYS A 186 21.52 1.20 1.32
C LYS A 186 20.98 2.29 0.36
N LEU A 187 19.98 1.96 -0.44
CA LEU A 187 19.38 2.86 -1.44
C LEU A 187 18.15 3.63 -0.91
N LEU A 188 17.71 3.35 0.31
CA LEU A 188 16.54 4.00 0.89
C LEU A 188 16.97 4.92 2.04
N LYS A 189 16.65 6.20 1.92
CA LYS A 189 16.78 7.17 3.02
C LYS A 189 15.36 7.50 3.52
N SER A 190 15.16 7.47 4.82
CA SER A 190 13.89 7.94 5.39
C SER A 190 13.75 9.43 5.10
N THR A 191 12.72 9.81 4.33
CA THR A 191 12.48 11.22 3.95
C THR A 191 11.50 11.91 4.87
N PHE A 192 10.74 11.14 5.64
CA PHE A 192 9.75 11.67 6.56
C PHE A 192 9.54 10.66 7.70
N ALA A 193 10.15 10.93 8.83
CA ALA A 193 9.82 10.22 10.07
C ALA A 193 8.43 10.66 10.55
N SER A 194 7.38 10.13 9.91
CA SER A 194 6.07 10.15 10.58
C SER A 194 6.26 9.36 11.87
N GLN A 195 6.10 9.99 13.04
CA GLN A 195 6.09 9.33 14.36
C GLN A 195 4.93 8.30 14.50
N SER A 196 4.25 8.02 13.42
CA SER A 196 3.19 7.02 13.32
C SER A 196 3.81 5.70 12.94
N ARG A 197 3.68 4.69 13.79
CA ARG A 197 4.02 3.29 13.51
C ARG A 197 3.39 2.75 12.22
N CYS A 198 2.46 3.48 11.61
CA CYS A 198 1.56 2.96 10.60
C CYS A 198 1.88 3.38 9.17
N ILE A 199 2.73 4.39 8.95
CA ILE A 199 3.11 4.83 7.60
C ILE A 199 4.51 5.42 7.61
N LYS A 200 5.35 4.97 6.69
CA LYS A 200 6.72 5.43 6.49
C LYS A 200 6.93 5.83 5.03
N PHE A 201 7.75 6.84 4.80
CA PHE A 201 8.10 7.32 3.47
C PHE A 201 9.61 7.25 3.30
N PHE A 202 10.07 6.63 2.22
CA PHE A 202 11.47 6.50 1.86
C PHE A 202 11.72 7.07 0.47
N SER A 203 12.94 7.50 0.20
CA SER A 203 13.41 7.81 -1.15
C SER A 203 14.87 7.39 -1.32
N ASN A 204 15.32 7.24 -2.55
CA ASN A 204 16.73 7.19 -2.89
C ASN A 204 17.38 8.57 -2.83
#